data_103efcf6b139e94ca18ae84afcaac635
#
_entry.id   103efcf6b139e94ca18ae84afcaac635
#
_cell.length_a   1.000
_cell.length_b   1.000
_cell.length_c   1.000
_cell.angle_alpha   90.00
_cell.angle_beta   90.00
_cell.angle_gamma   90.00
#
_symmetry.space_group_name_H-M   'P 1'
#
loop_
_entity.id
_entity.type
_entity.pdbx_description
1 polymer ?
#
loop_
_entity_poly.entity_id
_entity_poly.type
_entity_poly.pdbx_seq_one_letter_code
_entity_poly.pdbx_strand_id
1 'polypeptide(L)'
;MKRLVIALTLLATMSSLCHAGQASDRKDIMDRAFITPTRIVWTKGDVSGQEELLKPGNGQSDMAGSPCCDLVWTPDTTSIILDYGKELHGGLKMVMNSSERYPKLVRIRFGESVAETCSEVCDTDWIARHSTDDHAMRDYTIKVPRDGSIEIGNTGFRFVRIDLLEPGTTLALREATAILRWRDIPWQGSFSCSDERLNAIWETGAWTTHLNMQEYIWDGIKRDRLIWLGDMHPEMSTVCAVFGYNDVIDRSIDLACQQYPIPQWLNGMSAYSMWYLIIQYDWYMQNGRLDYLKQHRDYIKGVIDTMDGRIHEDGSENLAASRFLDWPSSPYEDGVEAGYRALLTIALEKGAELCRLIGETEHAAKALAARDRLAQTVKPHDGLKQAAALMALAGLMPAQQACEEVVAVDGPKGFSTFYGYYMLEALAMAGEYQTALDIIRQFWGGMLDMGATSFWEDFNLDWTRNAFRIDEMPVPGKDDIHGDFGDYCYRSFRHSLCHGWASGPTPWLSHHVLGVKVLEPGCRRILIDPHLGDLEWAEGTYPTPKGNISIRVEKGRNGKVIARVSRTRGVRITACKGVKIKKI
;
A
#
# COMPACT_ATOMS: atom_id res chain seq x y z
N MET A 1 -62.24 -13.54 -29.27
CA MET A 1 -61.28 -12.42 -29.31
C MET A 1 -60.63 -12.09 -27.93
N LYS A 2 -61.31 -12.26 -26.78
CA LYS A 2 -60.72 -11.94 -25.48
C LYS A 2 -59.58 -12.88 -24.97
N ARG A 3 -59.49 -14.12 -25.48
CA ARG A 3 -58.42 -15.08 -25.09
C ARG A 3 -57.12 -14.91 -25.90
N LEU A 4 -57.17 -14.27 -27.09
CA LEU A 4 -55.98 -14.04 -27.92
C LEU A 4 -55.17 -12.80 -27.49
N VAL A 5 -55.83 -11.82 -26.86
CA VAL A 5 -55.20 -10.59 -26.39
C VAL A 5 -54.39 -10.84 -25.10
N ILE A 6 -54.85 -11.76 -24.23
CA ILE A 6 -54.17 -12.11 -22.97
C ILE A 6 -52.90 -12.93 -23.27
N ALA A 7 -52.89 -13.77 -24.31
CA ALA A 7 -51.70 -14.54 -24.69
C ALA A 7 -50.59 -13.67 -25.32
N LEU A 8 -50.96 -12.61 -26.06
CA LEU A 8 -49.98 -11.68 -26.62
C LEU A 8 -49.38 -10.72 -25.58
N THR A 9 -50.15 -10.36 -24.54
CA THR A 9 -49.63 -9.51 -23.45
C THR A 9 -48.70 -10.27 -22.51
N LEU A 10 -48.93 -11.57 -22.31
CA LEU A 10 -48.03 -12.43 -21.53
C LEU A 10 -46.74 -12.79 -22.29
N LEU A 11 -46.77 -12.90 -23.63
CA LEU A 11 -45.53 -13.09 -24.40
C LEU A 11 -44.69 -11.81 -24.48
N ALA A 12 -45.32 -10.62 -24.48
CA ALA A 12 -44.59 -9.35 -24.49
C ALA A 12 -43.92 -9.04 -23.12
N THR A 13 -44.50 -9.55 -22.02
CA THR A 13 -43.87 -9.39 -20.67
C THR A 13 -42.82 -10.45 -20.37
N MET A 14 -42.84 -11.61 -21.03
CA MET A 14 -41.78 -12.62 -20.91
C MET A 14 -40.53 -12.32 -21.77
N SER A 15 -40.65 -11.54 -22.84
CA SER A 15 -39.49 -11.11 -23.63
C SER A 15 -38.73 -9.93 -23.02
N SER A 16 -39.27 -9.25 -21.99
CA SER A 16 -38.57 -8.20 -21.26
C SER A 16 -37.74 -8.70 -20.08
N LEU A 17 -37.78 -10.00 -19.75
CA LEU A 17 -37.07 -10.60 -18.63
C LEU A 17 -35.84 -11.42 -19.05
N CYS A 18 -35.51 -11.49 -20.33
CA CYS A 18 -34.32 -12.17 -20.86
C CYS A 18 -33.30 -11.23 -21.52
N HIS A 19 -33.26 -9.98 -21.13
CA HIS A 19 -32.04 -9.17 -21.27
C HIS A 19 -31.35 -9.09 -19.90
N ALA A 20 -31.00 -10.25 -19.35
CA ALA A 20 -29.77 -10.32 -18.58
C ALA A 20 -28.68 -9.91 -19.57
N GLY A 21 -28.22 -8.66 -19.50
CA GLY A 21 -27.15 -8.17 -20.35
C GLY A 21 -26.04 -9.20 -20.32
N GLN A 22 -25.63 -9.68 -21.50
CA GLN A 22 -24.39 -10.42 -21.61
C GLN A 22 -23.35 -9.56 -20.86
N ALA A 23 -22.79 -10.09 -19.78
CA ALA A 23 -21.66 -9.46 -19.13
C ALA A 23 -20.64 -9.23 -20.24
N SER A 24 -20.34 -7.98 -20.54
CA SER A 24 -19.33 -7.67 -21.55
C SER A 24 -18.03 -8.30 -21.09
N ASP A 25 -17.35 -9.00 -21.99
CA ASP A 25 -16.04 -9.55 -21.70
C ASP A 25 -15.17 -8.47 -21.09
N ARG A 26 -14.60 -8.76 -19.92
CA ARG A 26 -13.78 -7.79 -19.20
C ARG A 26 -12.37 -7.82 -19.76
N LYS A 27 -11.90 -6.70 -20.28
CA LYS A 27 -10.51 -6.55 -20.74
C LYS A 27 -9.58 -6.49 -19.52
N ASP A 28 -8.51 -7.28 -19.57
CA ASP A 28 -7.40 -7.11 -18.61
C ASP A 28 -6.72 -5.75 -18.86
N ILE A 29 -6.58 -4.96 -17.81
CA ILE A 29 -5.94 -3.64 -17.84
C ILE A 29 -4.50 -3.68 -17.34
N MET A 30 -4.04 -4.88 -16.95
CA MET A 30 -2.69 -5.08 -16.43
C MET A 30 -1.72 -5.35 -17.58
N ASP A 31 -0.54 -4.80 -17.45
CA ASP A 31 0.60 -5.06 -18.31
C ASP A 31 1.45 -6.20 -17.75
N ARG A 32 2.31 -6.76 -18.60
CA ARG A 32 3.22 -7.86 -18.23
C ARG A 32 4.63 -7.54 -18.67
N ALA A 33 5.57 -7.69 -17.75
CA ALA A 33 6.99 -7.66 -18.06
C ALA A 33 7.67 -8.96 -17.57
N PHE A 34 8.76 -9.35 -18.22
CA PHE A 34 9.56 -10.51 -17.84
C PHE A 34 10.86 -10.05 -17.22
N ILE A 35 11.09 -10.42 -15.97
CA ILE A 35 12.22 -9.98 -15.16
C ILE A 35 13.18 -11.13 -14.98
N THR A 36 14.42 -10.96 -15.45
CA THR A 36 15.51 -11.91 -15.25
C THR A 36 15.96 -11.88 -13.79
N PRO A 37 16.27 -13.02 -13.14
CA PRO A 37 16.86 -13.04 -11.81
C PRO A 37 18.15 -12.22 -11.77
N THR A 38 18.39 -11.54 -10.68
CA THR A 38 19.60 -10.72 -10.47
C THR A 38 20.70 -11.49 -9.75
N ARG A 39 20.31 -12.56 -9.03
CA ARG A 39 21.23 -13.33 -8.19
C ARG A 39 20.73 -14.76 -7.97
N ILE A 40 21.67 -15.69 -7.88
CA ILE A 40 21.45 -17.02 -7.29
C ILE A 40 21.70 -16.88 -5.79
N VAL A 41 20.68 -17.14 -4.98
CA VAL A 41 20.80 -17.06 -3.51
C VAL A 41 21.47 -18.30 -2.96
N TRP A 42 21.05 -19.47 -3.46
CA TRP A 42 21.48 -20.75 -2.94
C TRP A 42 21.19 -21.88 -3.91
N THR A 43 22.04 -22.92 -3.85
CA THR A 43 21.84 -24.18 -4.56
C THR A 43 22.04 -25.36 -3.61
N LYS A 44 21.38 -26.47 -3.87
CA LYS A 44 21.56 -27.75 -3.17
C LYS A 44 21.57 -28.88 -4.19
N GLY A 45 22.38 -29.90 -3.92
CA GLY A 45 22.52 -31.06 -4.80
C GLY A 45 23.41 -30.79 -6.00
N ASP A 46 23.14 -31.46 -7.11
CA ASP A 46 23.93 -31.36 -8.34
C ASP A 46 23.31 -30.34 -9.28
N VAL A 47 23.84 -29.12 -9.23
CA VAL A 47 23.41 -27.97 -10.06
C VAL A 47 24.59 -27.42 -10.84
N SER A 48 24.44 -27.27 -12.13
CA SER A 48 25.47 -26.69 -13.02
C SER A 48 24.89 -25.70 -14.01
N GLY A 49 25.68 -24.73 -14.47
CA GLY A 49 25.28 -23.72 -15.44
C GLY A 49 24.25 -22.70 -14.90
N GLN A 50 24.13 -22.55 -13.58
CA GLN A 50 23.11 -21.68 -12.94
C GLN A 50 23.24 -20.22 -13.33
N GLU A 51 24.43 -19.73 -13.71
CA GLU A 51 24.67 -18.38 -14.18
C GLU A 51 24.01 -18.08 -15.53
N GLU A 52 23.59 -19.10 -16.29
CA GLU A 52 22.81 -18.91 -17.50
C GLU A 52 21.44 -18.30 -17.21
N LEU A 53 20.85 -18.61 -16.03
CA LEU A 53 19.58 -18.02 -15.60
C LEU A 53 19.66 -16.52 -15.31
N LEU A 54 20.85 -15.96 -15.09
CA LEU A 54 21.05 -14.53 -14.85
C LEU A 54 21.15 -13.73 -16.15
N LYS A 55 21.08 -14.39 -17.31
CA LYS A 55 21.16 -13.75 -18.63
C LYS A 55 19.75 -13.55 -19.19
N PRO A 56 19.48 -12.40 -19.82
CA PRO A 56 18.21 -12.21 -20.53
C PRO A 56 18.04 -13.25 -21.64
N GLY A 57 16.88 -13.89 -21.67
CA GLY A 57 16.50 -14.85 -22.69
C GLY A 57 15.48 -14.30 -23.69
N ASN A 58 14.99 -15.15 -24.58
CA ASN A 58 13.97 -14.81 -25.59
C ASN A 58 12.63 -15.50 -25.34
N GLY A 59 12.51 -16.23 -24.23
CA GLY A 59 11.28 -16.90 -23.80
C GLY A 59 10.91 -18.16 -24.60
N GLN A 60 11.84 -18.74 -25.38
CA GLN A 60 11.61 -19.90 -26.22
C GLN A 60 12.63 -20.99 -25.95
N SER A 61 12.17 -22.25 -25.97
CA SER A 61 13.06 -23.40 -26.12
C SER A 61 13.61 -23.47 -27.54
N ASP A 62 14.75 -24.13 -27.73
CA ASP A 62 15.34 -24.34 -29.05
C ASP A 62 15.89 -25.76 -29.22
N MET A 63 16.19 -26.08 -30.47
CA MET A 63 16.81 -27.37 -30.84
C MET A 63 18.32 -27.26 -31.06
N ALA A 64 18.90 -26.10 -30.81
CA ALA A 64 20.31 -25.80 -31.10
C ALA A 64 21.25 -26.22 -29.96
N GLY A 65 20.71 -26.67 -28.82
CA GLY A 65 21.50 -27.04 -27.65
C GLY A 65 22.08 -25.83 -26.92
N SER A 66 21.30 -24.76 -26.81
CA SER A 66 21.70 -23.58 -26.01
C SER A 66 22.03 -23.96 -24.57
N PRO A 67 23.00 -23.29 -23.93
CA PRO A 67 23.35 -23.53 -22.54
C PRO A 67 22.13 -23.41 -21.61
N CYS A 68 22.07 -24.29 -20.61
CA CYS A 68 21.02 -24.37 -19.61
C CYS A 68 21.62 -24.42 -18.20
N CYS A 69 20.81 -24.13 -17.23
CA CYS A 69 21.02 -24.54 -15.86
C CYS A 69 20.46 -25.96 -15.71
N ASP A 70 21.32 -26.91 -15.41
CA ASP A 70 20.95 -28.31 -15.20
C ASP A 70 20.84 -28.60 -13.71
N LEU A 71 19.65 -29.05 -13.27
CA LEU A 71 19.42 -29.63 -11.96
C LEU A 71 19.35 -31.14 -12.16
N VAL A 72 20.35 -31.88 -11.69
CA VAL A 72 20.37 -33.35 -11.73
C VAL A 72 19.81 -33.90 -10.41
N TRP A 73 18.81 -34.75 -10.50
CA TRP A 73 18.15 -35.27 -9.31
C TRP A 73 19.13 -36.00 -8.36
N THR A 74 19.00 -35.71 -7.07
CA THR A 74 19.70 -36.40 -5.98
C THR A 74 18.70 -36.86 -4.92
N PRO A 75 19.00 -37.92 -4.10
CA PRO A 75 18.11 -38.37 -3.02
C PRO A 75 17.73 -37.27 -2.02
N ASP A 76 18.63 -36.31 -1.80
CA ASP A 76 18.42 -35.19 -0.88
C ASP A 76 17.73 -33.96 -1.53
N THR A 77 17.14 -34.14 -2.70
CA THR A 77 16.52 -33.10 -3.52
C THR A 77 17.50 -32.06 -4.06
N THR A 78 17.54 -31.89 -5.37
CA THR A 78 18.31 -30.80 -6.04
C THR A 78 17.45 -29.57 -6.15
N SER A 79 18.01 -28.42 -5.72
CA SER A 79 17.25 -27.18 -5.56
C SER A 79 18.06 -25.95 -5.95
N ILE A 80 17.35 -24.90 -6.37
CA ILE A 80 17.91 -23.56 -6.60
C ILE A 80 16.97 -22.48 -6.05
N ILE A 81 17.51 -21.39 -5.48
CA ILE A 81 16.76 -20.19 -5.07
C ILE A 81 17.26 -19.01 -5.89
N LEU A 82 16.32 -18.33 -6.54
CA LEU A 82 16.52 -17.16 -7.39
C LEU A 82 16.01 -15.91 -6.70
N ASP A 83 16.75 -14.80 -6.79
CA ASP A 83 16.37 -13.46 -6.34
C ASP A 83 16.14 -12.55 -7.55
N TYR A 84 14.96 -11.95 -7.67
CA TYR A 84 14.61 -11.03 -8.75
C TYR A 84 14.93 -9.56 -8.44
N GLY A 85 15.65 -9.32 -7.35
CA GLY A 85 16.21 -8.01 -6.97
C GLY A 85 15.24 -7.11 -6.21
N LYS A 86 13.95 -7.19 -6.45
CA LYS A 86 12.92 -6.46 -5.73
C LYS A 86 11.60 -7.20 -5.68
N GLU A 87 10.74 -6.78 -4.79
CA GLU A 87 9.37 -7.28 -4.66
C GLU A 87 8.58 -7.07 -5.94
N LEU A 88 7.82 -8.10 -6.35
CA LEU A 88 7.02 -8.16 -7.56
C LEU A 88 5.64 -8.76 -7.26
N HIS A 89 4.65 -8.41 -8.09
CA HIS A 89 3.38 -9.14 -8.14
C HIS A 89 3.25 -9.89 -9.46
N GLY A 90 2.96 -11.19 -9.41
CA GLY A 90 2.74 -12.02 -10.59
C GLY A 90 3.19 -13.46 -10.40
N GLY A 91 3.99 -14.00 -11.31
CA GLY A 91 4.35 -15.40 -11.31
C GLY A 91 5.73 -15.68 -11.91
N LEU A 92 5.95 -16.92 -12.28
CA LEU A 92 7.19 -17.42 -12.90
C LEU A 92 6.89 -17.97 -14.29
N LYS A 93 7.72 -17.62 -15.26
CA LYS A 93 7.83 -18.30 -16.55
C LYS A 93 9.12 -19.11 -16.57
N MET A 94 8.99 -20.43 -16.75
CA MET A 94 10.12 -21.31 -16.98
C MET A 94 10.18 -21.74 -18.42
N VAL A 95 11.37 -21.77 -19.00
CA VAL A 95 11.65 -22.32 -20.32
C VAL A 95 12.57 -23.53 -20.15
N MET A 96 12.09 -24.71 -20.52
CA MET A 96 12.81 -25.98 -20.45
C MET A 96 13.39 -26.33 -21.81
N ASN A 97 14.57 -26.95 -21.79
CA ASN A 97 15.28 -27.40 -23.00
C ASN A 97 15.98 -28.73 -22.71
N SER A 98 15.20 -29.79 -22.53
CA SER A 98 15.74 -31.10 -22.06
C SER A 98 15.87 -32.09 -23.20
N SER A 99 16.93 -32.88 -23.17
CA SER A 99 17.11 -34.04 -24.03
C SER A 99 16.31 -35.26 -23.60
N GLU A 100 15.79 -35.28 -22.38
CA GLU A 100 15.06 -36.43 -21.82
C GLU A 100 13.60 -36.48 -22.28
N ARG A 101 13.02 -37.67 -22.33
CA ARG A 101 11.71 -37.91 -23.00
C ARG A 101 10.49 -37.62 -22.15
N TYR A 102 10.60 -37.46 -20.83
CA TYR A 102 9.44 -37.41 -19.92
C TYR A 102 9.30 -36.07 -19.23
N PRO A 103 8.05 -35.68 -18.90
CA PRO A 103 7.82 -34.57 -18.00
C PRO A 103 8.47 -34.77 -16.64
N LYS A 104 8.95 -33.71 -16.00
CA LYS A 104 9.57 -33.76 -14.69
C LYS A 104 8.63 -33.21 -13.62
N LEU A 105 8.62 -33.86 -12.46
CA LEU A 105 7.94 -33.34 -11.28
C LEU A 105 8.84 -32.33 -10.59
N VAL A 106 8.34 -31.12 -10.42
CA VAL A 106 9.03 -30.02 -9.74
C VAL A 106 8.13 -29.40 -8.68
N ARG A 107 8.74 -28.86 -7.63
CA ARG A 107 8.06 -28.00 -6.67
C ARG A 107 8.59 -26.58 -6.84
N ILE A 108 7.69 -25.60 -6.89
CA ILE A 108 7.99 -24.19 -7.07
C ILE A 108 7.39 -23.45 -5.89
N ARG A 109 8.23 -22.72 -5.14
CA ARG A 109 7.81 -21.94 -3.99
C ARG A 109 8.18 -20.49 -4.19
N PHE A 110 7.19 -19.61 -4.03
CA PHE A 110 7.33 -18.16 -4.05
C PHE A 110 7.49 -17.65 -2.61
N GLY A 111 8.29 -16.62 -2.41
CA GLY A 111 8.43 -15.97 -1.11
C GLY A 111 8.80 -14.50 -1.22
N GLU A 112 8.29 -13.69 -0.30
CA GLU A 112 8.73 -12.32 -0.09
C GLU A 112 10.07 -12.29 0.66
N SER A 113 10.42 -13.41 1.32
CA SER A 113 11.75 -13.65 1.90
C SER A 113 12.32 -14.99 1.45
N VAL A 114 13.65 -15.16 1.57
CA VAL A 114 14.33 -16.42 1.33
C VAL A 114 13.83 -17.50 2.30
N ALA A 115 13.66 -17.13 3.56
CA ALA A 115 13.15 -18.03 4.59
C ALA A 115 11.76 -18.58 4.24
N GLU A 116 10.86 -17.73 3.73
CA GLU A 116 9.54 -18.17 3.27
C GLU A 116 9.63 -19.25 2.17
N THR A 117 10.56 -19.12 1.22
CA THR A 117 10.76 -20.15 0.18
C THR A 117 11.29 -21.46 0.74
N CYS A 118 11.90 -21.44 1.93
CA CYS A 118 12.45 -22.61 2.62
C CYS A 118 11.44 -23.27 3.56
N SER A 119 10.32 -22.61 3.86
CA SER A 119 9.32 -23.09 4.81
C SER A 119 8.44 -24.19 4.24
N GLU A 120 7.90 -25.04 5.11
CA GLU A 120 6.90 -26.04 4.76
C GLU A 120 5.49 -25.46 4.96
N VAL A 121 4.71 -25.42 3.90
CA VAL A 121 3.43 -24.73 3.81
C VAL A 121 2.25 -25.57 4.31
N CYS A 122 2.48 -26.84 4.63
CA CYS A 122 1.42 -27.74 5.10
C CYS A 122 1.11 -27.60 6.60
N ASP A 123 1.69 -26.60 7.26
CA ASP A 123 1.45 -26.38 8.67
C ASP A 123 0.08 -25.69 8.86
N THR A 124 -0.83 -26.37 9.53
CA THR A 124 -2.21 -25.90 9.75
C THR A 124 -2.29 -24.62 10.58
N ASP A 125 -1.23 -24.26 11.30
CA ASP A 125 -1.17 -23.05 12.10
C ASP A 125 -1.07 -21.76 11.28
N TRP A 126 -0.77 -21.88 9.99
CA TRP A 126 -0.66 -20.74 9.07
C TRP A 126 -1.98 -20.34 8.43
N ILE A 127 -2.96 -21.23 8.41
CA ILE A 127 -4.22 -20.99 7.72
C ILE A 127 -5.10 -20.10 8.58
N ALA A 128 -5.28 -18.87 8.17
CA ALA A 128 -6.32 -18.03 8.75
C ALA A 128 -7.68 -18.43 8.20
N ARG A 129 -8.67 -18.34 9.06
CA ARG A 129 -10.04 -18.73 8.73
C ARG A 129 -10.78 -17.68 7.89
N HIS A 130 -10.23 -16.49 7.70
CA HIS A 130 -10.95 -15.33 7.17
C HIS A 130 -10.17 -14.50 6.14
N SER A 131 -9.01 -14.91 5.70
CA SER A 131 -8.23 -14.19 4.70
C SER A 131 -7.72 -15.11 3.59
N THR A 132 -7.38 -14.50 2.47
CA THR A 132 -6.92 -15.17 1.27
C THR A 132 -5.45 -15.57 1.32
N ASP A 133 -4.84 -15.59 2.48
CA ASP A 133 -3.52 -16.18 2.57
C ASP A 133 -3.59 -17.63 2.19
N ASP A 134 -3.13 -17.90 1.02
CA ASP A 134 -3.39 -19.16 0.43
C ASP A 134 -2.09 -19.75 -0.08
N HIS A 135 -1.68 -20.82 0.57
CA HIS A 135 -0.58 -21.65 0.15
C HIS A 135 -0.73 -22.12 -1.30
N ALA A 136 -1.96 -22.32 -1.78
CA ALA A 136 -2.23 -22.66 -3.16
C ALA A 136 -1.72 -21.60 -4.15
N MET A 137 -1.45 -20.39 -3.70
CA MET A 137 -0.91 -19.33 -4.54
C MET A 137 0.61 -19.22 -4.49
N ARG A 138 1.29 -19.91 -3.58
CA ARG A 138 2.72 -19.76 -3.33
C ARG A 138 3.52 -21.04 -3.40
N ASP A 139 2.90 -22.23 -3.34
CA ASP A 139 3.56 -23.53 -3.31
C ASP A 139 2.88 -24.48 -4.29
N TYR A 140 3.58 -24.85 -5.34
CA TYR A 140 3.06 -25.67 -6.42
C TYR A 140 3.93 -26.87 -6.67
N THR A 141 3.34 -28.06 -6.66
CA THR A 141 3.99 -29.29 -7.16
C THR A 141 3.34 -29.66 -8.48
N ILE A 142 4.10 -29.55 -9.57
CA ILE A 142 3.58 -29.69 -10.93
C ILE A 142 4.52 -30.54 -11.81
N LYS A 143 3.96 -31.07 -12.89
CA LYS A 143 4.76 -31.66 -13.98
C LYS A 143 5.05 -30.60 -15.02
N VAL A 144 6.34 -30.34 -15.28
CA VAL A 144 6.78 -29.43 -16.33
C VAL A 144 7.05 -30.21 -17.62
N PRO A 145 6.81 -29.62 -18.81
CA PRO A 145 7.08 -30.27 -20.09
C PRO A 145 8.58 -30.51 -20.29
N ARG A 146 8.90 -31.41 -21.19
CA ARG A 146 10.28 -31.67 -21.61
C ARG A 146 10.92 -30.43 -22.23
N ASP A 147 10.25 -29.88 -23.21
CA ASP A 147 10.64 -28.68 -23.97
C ASP A 147 9.48 -27.68 -23.96
N GLY A 148 9.80 -26.40 -24.16
CA GLY A 148 8.81 -25.33 -24.20
C GLY A 148 8.77 -24.54 -22.92
N SER A 149 7.70 -23.79 -22.71
CA SER A 149 7.55 -22.94 -21.56
C SER A 149 6.27 -23.21 -20.78
N ILE A 150 6.30 -22.90 -19.48
CA ILE A 150 5.14 -22.90 -18.60
C ILE A 150 5.14 -21.64 -17.76
N GLU A 151 3.95 -21.12 -17.49
CA GLU A 151 3.74 -20.00 -16.58
C GLU A 151 2.94 -20.46 -15.37
N ILE A 152 3.34 -20.04 -14.18
CA ILE A 152 2.72 -20.43 -12.92
C ILE A 152 2.83 -19.33 -11.88
N GLY A 153 1.86 -19.27 -10.97
CA GLY A 153 1.81 -18.33 -9.87
C GLY A 153 1.03 -17.05 -10.20
N ASN A 154 0.56 -16.42 -9.14
CA ASN A 154 -0.10 -15.11 -9.14
C ASN A 154 -0.09 -14.59 -7.70
N THR A 155 1.07 -14.12 -7.21
CA THR A 155 1.27 -13.69 -5.81
C THR A 155 2.30 -12.56 -5.71
N GLY A 156 2.42 -11.96 -4.53
CA GLY A 156 3.56 -11.12 -4.16
C GLY A 156 4.78 -11.99 -3.85
N PHE A 157 5.94 -11.64 -4.39
CA PHE A 157 7.19 -12.34 -4.15
C PHE A 157 8.40 -11.54 -4.61
N ARG A 158 9.56 -11.87 -4.06
CA ARG A 158 10.87 -11.48 -4.57
C ARG A 158 11.73 -12.70 -4.91
N PHE A 159 11.49 -13.82 -4.23
CA PHE A 159 12.30 -15.03 -4.33
C PHE A 159 11.47 -16.18 -4.87
N VAL A 160 12.13 -17.04 -5.66
CA VAL A 160 11.54 -18.30 -6.13
C VAL A 160 12.51 -19.44 -5.86
N ARG A 161 12.02 -20.50 -5.22
CA ARG A 161 12.72 -21.76 -5.08
C ARG A 161 12.14 -22.79 -6.04
N ILE A 162 13.03 -23.53 -6.72
CA ILE A 162 12.68 -24.62 -7.63
C ILE A 162 13.38 -25.89 -7.12
N ASP A 163 12.61 -26.92 -6.81
CA ASP A 163 13.07 -28.23 -6.37
C ASP A 163 12.76 -29.28 -7.45
N LEU A 164 13.74 -30.07 -7.87
CA LEU A 164 13.52 -31.23 -8.76
C LEU A 164 13.14 -32.46 -7.92
N LEU A 165 11.92 -32.94 -8.11
CA LEU A 165 11.38 -34.06 -7.34
C LEU A 165 11.40 -35.39 -8.11
N GLU A 166 11.46 -35.42 -9.45
CA GLU A 166 11.40 -36.66 -10.27
C GLU A 166 12.69 -37.44 -10.19
N PRO A 167 12.68 -38.68 -9.64
CA PRO A 167 13.88 -39.48 -9.47
C PRO A 167 14.60 -39.85 -10.78
N GLY A 168 15.93 -39.73 -10.79
CA GLY A 168 16.77 -40.17 -11.88
C GLY A 168 16.66 -39.32 -13.16
N THR A 169 16.23 -38.08 -13.03
CA THR A 169 16.07 -37.14 -14.16
C THR A 169 16.93 -35.88 -14.02
N THR A 170 17.04 -35.15 -15.11
CA THR A 170 17.68 -33.82 -15.15
C THR A 170 16.66 -32.79 -15.64
N LEU A 171 16.49 -31.69 -14.89
CA LEU A 171 15.72 -30.52 -15.31
C LEU A 171 16.69 -29.52 -15.94
N ALA A 172 16.63 -29.35 -17.25
CA ALA A 172 17.39 -28.35 -17.96
C ALA A 172 16.55 -27.07 -18.11
N LEU A 173 16.89 -26.06 -17.33
CA LEU A 173 16.26 -24.73 -17.36
C LEU A 173 17.08 -23.78 -18.22
N ARG A 174 16.50 -23.33 -19.33
CA ARG A 174 17.08 -22.29 -20.15
C ARG A 174 16.80 -20.90 -19.57
N GLU A 175 15.59 -20.70 -19.04
CA GLU A 175 15.17 -19.45 -18.43
C GLU A 175 14.23 -19.73 -17.25
N ALA A 176 14.32 -18.88 -16.23
CA ALA A 176 13.40 -18.81 -15.12
C ALA A 176 13.13 -17.32 -14.83
N THR A 177 12.24 -16.69 -15.60
CA THR A 177 11.96 -15.25 -15.51
C THR A 177 10.70 -15.00 -14.67
N ALA A 178 10.75 -14.01 -13.76
CA ALA A 178 9.54 -13.57 -13.10
C ALA A 178 8.62 -12.85 -14.10
N ILE A 179 7.32 -13.06 -13.94
CA ILE A 179 6.29 -12.33 -14.62
C ILE A 179 5.85 -11.21 -13.70
N LEU A 180 6.22 -9.98 -14.00
CA LEU A 180 5.67 -8.81 -13.32
C LEU A 180 4.32 -8.47 -13.97
N ARG A 181 3.26 -8.52 -13.18
CA ARG A 181 1.91 -8.08 -13.57
C ARG A 181 1.59 -6.79 -12.81
N TRP A 182 1.47 -5.70 -13.53
CA TRP A 182 1.35 -4.36 -12.97
C TRP A 182 0.61 -3.42 -13.92
N ARG A 183 0.35 -2.20 -13.51
CA ARG A 183 -0.07 -1.15 -14.42
C ARG A 183 1.18 -0.39 -14.88
N ASP A 184 1.54 -0.49 -16.16
CA ASP A 184 2.69 0.25 -16.70
C ASP A 184 2.33 1.72 -16.92
N ILE A 185 2.34 2.47 -15.83
CA ILE A 185 2.05 3.90 -15.79
C ILE A 185 3.27 4.68 -15.30
N PRO A 186 3.59 5.82 -15.95
CA PRO A 186 4.78 6.56 -15.58
C PRO A 186 4.62 7.28 -14.24
N TRP A 187 5.68 7.29 -13.46
CA TRP A 187 5.79 8.17 -12.31
C TRP A 187 5.94 9.61 -12.79
N GLN A 188 5.01 10.46 -12.43
CA GLN A 188 4.99 11.88 -12.76
C GLN A 188 5.63 12.73 -11.66
N GLY A 189 5.47 12.29 -10.42
CA GLY A 189 6.15 12.83 -9.26
C GLY A 189 7.53 12.23 -9.08
N SER A 190 8.40 12.98 -8.43
CA SER A 190 9.74 12.55 -8.06
C SER A 190 10.22 13.28 -6.81
N PHE A 191 11.18 12.68 -6.12
CA PHE A 191 11.84 13.26 -4.96
C PHE A 191 13.31 12.85 -4.95
N SER A 192 14.18 13.80 -4.67
CA SER A 192 15.58 13.58 -4.39
C SER A 192 16.06 14.64 -3.41
N CYS A 193 16.97 14.30 -2.53
CA CYS A 193 17.55 15.22 -1.57
C CYS A 193 19.02 14.86 -1.30
N SER A 194 19.68 15.64 -0.45
CA SER A 194 21.07 15.43 -0.06
C SER A 194 21.33 14.18 0.80
N ASP A 195 20.31 13.37 1.06
CA ASP A 195 20.36 12.13 1.84
C ASP A 195 19.83 10.95 1.02
N GLU A 196 20.75 10.06 0.61
CA GLU A 196 20.42 8.89 -0.22
C GLU A 196 19.48 7.90 0.48
N ARG A 197 19.51 7.84 1.81
CA ARG A 197 18.60 6.97 2.56
C ARG A 197 17.14 7.44 2.44
N LEU A 198 16.89 8.74 2.51
CA LEU A 198 15.56 9.31 2.31
C LEU A 198 15.10 9.17 0.85
N ASN A 199 16.03 9.26 -0.12
CA ASN A 199 15.74 9.00 -1.53
C ASN A 199 15.25 7.55 -1.72
N ALA A 200 15.98 6.58 -1.16
CA ALA A 200 15.62 5.17 -1.22
C ALA A 200 14.28 4.89 -0.51
N ILE A 201 14.00 5.53 0.63
CA ILE A 201 12.72 5.41 1.34
C ILE A 201 11.57 5.93 0.49
N TRP A 202 11.71 7.09 -0.16
CA TRP A 202 10.69 7.65 -1.03
C TRP A 202 10.38 6.71 -2.22
N GLU A 203 11.42 6.20 -2.88
CA GLU A 203 11.27 5.26 -4.01
C GLU A 203 10.62 3.94 -3.58
N THR A 204 11.00 3.41 -2.42
CA THR A 204 10.44 2.16 -1.90
C THR A 204 8.95 2.28 -1.62
N GLY A 205 8.50 3.38 -1.00
CA GLY A 205 7.08 3.61 -0.76
C GLY A 205 6.29 3.86 -2.05
N ALA A 206 6.89 4.57 -3.02
CA ALA A 206 6.31 4.74 -4.35
C ALA A 206 6.14 3.39 -5.08
N TRP A 207 7.15 2.52 -5.02
CA TRP A 207 7.11 1.17 -5.59
C TRP A 207 6.08 0.28 -4.87
N THR A 208 6.02 0.32 -3.54
CA THR A 208 5.03 -0.40 -2.74
C THR A 208 3.62 -0.09 -3.20
N THR A 209 3.26 1.20 -3.27
CA THR A 209 1.94 1.61 -3.74
C THR A 209 1.70 1.25 -5.21
N HIS A 210 2.73 1.36 -6.08
CA HIS A 210 2.60 1.00 -7.49
C HIS A 210 2.22 -0.48 -7.67
N LEU A 211 2.83 -1.38 -6.88
CA LEU A 211 2.49 -2.80 -6.90
C LEU A 211 1.04 -3.06 -6.45
N ASN A 212 0.54 -2.28 -5.50
CA ASN A 212 -0.83 -2.39 -5.00
C ASN A 212 -1.88 -1.75 -5.92
N MET A 213 -1.46 -0.91 -6.89
CA MET A 213 -2.33 -0.34 -7.93
C MET A 213 -2.64 -1.39 -9.01
N GLN A 214 -3.52 -2.33 -8.69
CA GLN A 214 -3.98 -3.37 -9.59
C GLN A 214 -5.26 -2.92 -10.33
N GLU A 215 -6.22 -3.79 -10.58
CA GLU A 215 -7.54 -3.38 -11.12
C GLU A 215 -8.26 -2.42 -10.18
N TYR A 216 -8.05 -2.61 -8.91
CA TYR A 216 -8.38 -1.72 -7.80
C TYR A 216 -7.12 -1.49 -6.99
N ILE A 217 -7.19 -0.60 -6.02
CA ILE A 217 -6.11 -0.50 -5.06
C ILE A 217 -6.27 -1.60 -4.01
N TRP A 218 -5.22 -2.40 -3.82
CA TRP A 218 -5.19 -3.48 -2.86
C TRP A 218 -4.37 -3.09 -1.65
N ASP A 219 -4.75 -3.59 -0.50
CA ASP A 219 -3.99 -3.49 0.74
C ASP A 219 -2.57 -4.06 0.62
N GLY A 220 -2.46 -5.25 0.00
CA GLY A 220 -1.23 -5.96 -0.22
C GLY A 220 -1.29 -6.90 -1.42
N ILE A 221 -0.13 -7.28 -1.98
CA ILE A 221 -0.05 -8.12 -3.19
C ILE A 221 0.11 -9.60 -2.89
N LYS A 222 0.53 -9.97 -1.69
CA LYS A 222 0.69 -11.37 -1.27
C LYS A 222 -0.65 -11.99 -0.90
N ARG A 223 -1.40 -11.36 -0.04
CA ARG A 223 -2.67 -11.83 0.49
C ARG A 223 -3.67 -10.71 0.65
N ASP A 224 -4.85 -11.06 1.09
CA ASP A 224 -6.10 -10.32 1.09
C ASP A 224 -6.44 -9.79 -0.31
N ARG A 225 -5.64 -8.90 -0.90
CA ARG A 225 -5.86 -8.32 -2.24
C ARG A 225 -7.25 -7.73 -2.38
N LEU A 226 -7.66 -7.05 -1.33
CA LEU A 226 -8.96 -6.44 -1.18
C LEU A 226 -8.83 -4.91 -1.13
N ILE A 227 -9.96 -4.25 -1.33
CA ILE A 227 -10.08 -2.83 -1.05
C ILE A 227 -10.36 -2.68 0.43
N TRP A 228 -9.32 -2.49 1.23
CA TRP A 228 -9.45 -2.07 2.62
C TRP A 228 -9.47 -0.55 2.68
N LEU A 229 -10.65 0.05 2.82
CA LEU A 229 -10.80 1.49 2.57
C LEU A 229 -10.03 2.36 3.59
N GLY A 230 -9.83 1.89 4.82
CA GLY A 230 -8.99 2.59 5.79
C GLY A 230 -7.54 2.67 5.37
N ASP A 231 -7.00 1.58 4.85
CA ASP A 231 -5.62 1.46 4.35
C ASP A 231 -5.36 2.43 3.19
N MET A 232 -6.40 2.70 2.40
CA MET A 232 -6.30 3.47 1.16
C MET A 232 -5.89 4.93 1.37
N HIS A 233 -5.98 5.51 2.58
CA HIS A 233 -5.66 6.93 2.77
C HIS A 233 -4.16 7.25 2.55
N PRO A 234 -3.18 6.54 3.15
CA PRO A 234 -1.76 6.73 2.81
C PRO A 234 -1.43 6.33 1.37
N GLU A 235 -2.09 5.29 0.84
CA GLU A 235 -1.93 4.86 -0.55
C GLU A 235 -2.38 5.94 -1.53
N MET A 236 -3.58 6.49 -1.35
CA MET A 236 -4.10 7.60 -2.16
C MET A 236 -3.17 8.82 -2.09
N SER A 237 -2.66 9.14 -0.90
CA SER A 237 -1.71 10.24 -0.73
C SER A 237 -0.42 9.99 -1.52
N THR A 238 0.07 8.75 -1.53
CA THR A 238 1.21 8.31 -2.32
C THR A 238 0.89 8.35 -3.82
N VAL A 239 -0.30 7.87 -4.24
CA VAL A 239 -0.76 7.98 -5.64
C VAL A 239 -0.76 9.44 -6.09
N CYS A 240 -1.28 10.36 -5.26
CA CYS A 240 -1.28 11.79 -5.57
C CYS A 240 0.14 12.36 -5.74
N ALA A 241 1.08 11.96 -4.88
CA ALA A 241 2.45 12.46 -4.92
C ALA A 241 3.28 11.87 -6.07
N VAL A 242 3.01 10.62 -6.49
CA VAL A 242 3.80 9.90 -7.49
C VAL A 242 3.15 9.90 -8.88
N PHE A 243 1.85 9.63 -8.97
CA PHE A 243 1.15 9.44 -10.26
C PHE A 243 0.20 10.59 -10.61
N GLY A 244 -0.22 11.39 -9.61
CA GLY A 244 -1.28 12.35 -9.75
C GLY A 244 -2.66 11.70 -9.76
N TYR A 245 -3.57 12.20 -10.61
CA TYR A 245 -4.88 11.57 -10.77
C TYR A 245 -4.75 10.19 -11.41
N ASN A 246 -5.35 9.20 -10.78
CA ASN A 246 -5.49 7.86 -11.34
C ASN A 246 -6.88 7.31 -11.02
N ASP A 247 -7.54 6.70 -12.00
CA ASP A 247 -8.90 6.16 -11.92
C ASP A 247 -9.03 4.96 -10.97
N VAL A 248 -7.91 4.36 -10.55
CA VAL A 248 -7.93 3.25 -9.59
C VAL A 248 -8.54 3.68 -8.26
N ILE A 249 -8.35 4.94 -7.85
CA ILE A 249 -8.94 5.48 -6.62
C ILE A 249 -10.47 5.59 -6.76
N ASP A 250 -10.96 6.23 -7.85
CA ASP A 250 -12.39 6.33 -8.11
C ASP A 250 -13.05 4.95 -8.11
N ARG A 251 -12.51 4.01 -8.89
CA ARG A 251 -13.05 2.66 -8.99
C ARG A 251 -13.06 1.89 -7.67
N SER A 252 -12.05 2.09 -6.85
CA SER A 252 -11.95 1.43 -5.55
C SER A 252 -12.99 1.97 -4.58
N ILE A 253 -13.16 3.30 -4.52
CA ILE A 253 -14.20 3.93 -3.71
C ILE A 253 -15.60 3.48 -4.18
N ASP A 254 -15.86 3.53 -5.50
CA ASP A 254 -17.15 3.14 -6.08
C ASP A 254 -17.52 1.70 -5.73
N LEU A 255 -16.56 0.76 -5.89
CA LEU A 255 -16.80 -0.65 -5.58
C LEU A 255 -17.02 -0.87 -4.08
N ALA A 256 -16.25 -0.22 -3.21
CA ALA A 256 -16.44 -0.31 -1.76
C ALA A 256 -17.83 0.18 -1.34
N CYS A 257 -18.28 1.33 -1.88
CA CYS A 257 -19.63 1.84 -1.60
C CYS A 257 -20.74 0.91 -2.12
N GLN A 258 -20.53 0.23 -3.25
CA GLN A 258 -21.49 -0.76 -3.78
C GLN A 258 -21.56 -2.03 -2.92
N GLN A 259 -20.41 -2.49 -2.41
CA GLN A 259 -20.31 -3.69 -1.57
C GLN A 259 -20.90 -3.49 -0.16
N TYR A 260 -20.82 -2.27 0.36
CA TYR A 260 -21.29 -1.91 1.70
C TYR A 260 -22.32 -0.77 1.65
N PRO A 261 -23.56 -1.06 1.21
CA PRO A 261 -24.60 -0.03 1.15
C PRO A 261 -24.96 0.47 2.56
N ILE A 262 -25.29 1.76 2.66
CA ILE A 262 -25.76 2.39 3.92
C ILE A 262 -26.98 1.61 4.47
N PRO A 263 -27.03 1.33 5.78
CA PRO A 263 -26.18 1.84 6.88
C PRO A 263 -25.03 0.91 7.29
N GLN A 264 -24.55 0.02 6.41
CA GLN A 264 -23.45 -0.86 6.73
C GLN A 264 -22.14 -0.06 6.84
N TRP A 265 -21.28 -0.48 7.77
CA TRP A 265 -19.93 0.05 7.85
C TRP A 265 -19.06 -0.52 6.70
N LEU A 266 -18.29 0.33 6.06
CA LEU A 266 -17.30 -0.06 5.05
C LEU A 266 -16.33 -1.10 5.64
N ASN A 267 -16.12 -2.19 4.91
CA ASN A 267 -15.37 -3.36 5.36
C ASN A 267 -15.83 -3.94 6.72
N GLY A 268 -17.06 -3.63 7.14
CA GLY A 268 -17.59 -4.03 8.46
C GLY A 268 -17.02 -3.24 9.64
N MET A 269 -16.22 -2.19 9.39
CA MET A 269 -15.54 -1.40 10.42
C MET A 269 -15.95 0.06 10.38
N SER A 270 -16.44 0.59 11.50
CA SER A 270 -16.84 2.00 11.58
C SER A 270 -15.68 2.98 11.34
N ALA A 271 -14.46 2.64 11.77
CA ALA A 271 -13.26 3.43 11.47
C ALA A 271 -13.04 3.60 9.95
N TYR A 272 -13.35 2.58 9.14
CA TYR A 272 -13.17 2.64 7.70
C TYR A 272 -14.22 3.53 7.01
N SER A 273 -15.41 3.64 7.58
CA SER A 273 -16.39 4.66 7.15
C SER A 273 -15.99 6.08 7.56
N MET A 274 -15.22 6.26 8.66
CA MET A 274 -14.60 7.54 8.99
C MET A 274 -13.53 7.92 7.95
N TRP A 275 -12.66 6.98 7.61
CA TRP A 275 -11.64 7.17 6.57
C TRP A 275 -12.27 7.50 5.21
N TYR A 276 -13.43 6.95 4.87
CA TYR A 276 -14.13 7.31 3.63
C TYR A 276 -14.37 8.82 3.50
N LEU A 277 -14.86 9.48 4.55
CA LEU A 277 -15.10 10.92 4.50
C LEU A 277 -13.79 11.71 4.34
N ILE A 278 -12.73 11.28 5.00
CA ILE A 278 -11.40 11.89 4.92
C ILE A 278 -10.83 11.72 3.51
N ILE A 279 -10.85 10.51 2.98
CA ILE A 279 -10.37 10.16 1.64
C ILE A 279 -11.12 10.97 0.57
N GLN A 280 -12.45 11.02 0.64
CA GLN A 280 -13.26 11.79 -0.33
C GLN A 280 -12.89 13.27 -0.35
N TYR A 281 -12.63 13.86 0.83
CA TYR A 281 -12.22 15.25 0.94
C TYR A 281 -10.83 15.47 0.34
N ASP A 282 -9.84 14.68 0.76
CA ASP A 282 -8.45 14.86 0.32
C ASP A 282 -8.29 14.51 -1.16
N TRP A 283 -9.00 13.50 -1.66
CA TRP A 283 -9.06 13.18 -3.07
C TRP A 283 -9.67 14.30 -3.90
N TYR A 284 -10.74 14.93 -3.41
CA TYR A 284 -11.33 16.11 -4.08
C TYR A 284 -10.36 17.32 -4.08
N MET A 285 -9.63 17.54 -3.01
CA MET A 285 -8.62 18.61 -2.97
C MET A 285 -7.55 18.40 -4.04
N GLN A 286 -7.13 17.16 -4.30
CA GLN A 286 -6.15 16.84 -5.33
C GLN A 286 -6.71 16.96 -6.75
N ASN A 287 -7.87 16.38 -7.03
CA ASN A 287 -8.38 16.25 -8.40
C ASN A 287 -9.36 17.34 -8.84
N GLY A 288 -10.10 17.96 -7.90
CA GLY A 288 -11.06 19.03 -8.15
C GLY A 288 -12.33 18.60 -8.89
N ARG A 289 -12.62 17.31 -8.98
CA ARG A 289 -13.78 16.77 -9.72
C ARG A 289 -15.05 16.82 -8.86
N LEU A 290 -15.71 17.98 -8.88
CA LEU A 290 -16.96 18.18 -8.14
C LEU A 290 -18.11 17.29 -8.66
N ASP A 291 -18.11 16.94 -9.93
CA ASP A 291 -19.06 16.01 -10.55
C ASP A 291 -18.99 14.62 -9.92
N TYR A 292 -17.77 14.10 -9.75
CA TYR A 292 -17.53 12.82 -9.06
C TYR A 292 -17.97 12.90 -7.59
N LEU A 293 -17.58 13.95 -6.87
CA LEU A 293 -18.00 14.13 -5.47
C LEU A 293 -19.54 14.18 -5.34
N LYS A 294 -20.24 14.81 -6.27
CA LYS A 294 -21.71 14.85 -6.30
C LYS A 294 -22.36 13.49 -6.57
N GLN A 295 -21.70 12.55 -7.24
CA GLN A 295 -22.20 11.19 -7.41
C GLN A 295 -22.26 10.44 -6.07
N HIS A 296 -21.38 10.78 -5.14
CA HIS A 296 -21.32 10.20 -3.78
C HIS A 296 -22.20 10.96 -2.77
N ARG A 297 -23.00 11.95 -3.19
CA ARG A 297 -23.81 12.80 -2.29
C ARG A 297 -24.60 11.98 -1.27
N ASP A 298 -25.40 11.03 -1.73
CA ASP A 298 -26.31 10.28 -0.84
C ASP A 298 -25.54 9.33 0.07
N TYR A 299 -24.42 8.78 -0.38
CA TYR A 299 -23.56 7.94 0.44
C TYR A 299 -22.87 8.77 1.55
N ILE A 300 -22.32 9.95 1.23
CA ILE A 300 -21.73 10.87 2.21
C ILE A 300 -22.74 11.26 3.28
N LYS A 301 -23.97 11.63 2.88
CA LYS A 301 -25.06 11.96 3.82
C LYS A 301 -25.41 10.77 4.70
N GLY A 302 -25.53 9.58 4.11
CA GLY A 302 -25.88 8.36 4.84
C GLY A 302 -24.81 7.94 5.85
N VAL A 303 -23.52 8.12 5.53
CA VAL A 303 -22.44 7.88 6.51
C VAL A 303 -22.55 8.84 7.68
N ILE A 304 -22.78 10.14 7.42
CA ILE A 304 -22.97 11.16 8.47
C ILE A 304 -24.19 10.82 9.34
N ASP A 305 -25.32 10.50 8.72
CA ASP A 305 -26.55 10.13 9.45
C ASP A 305 -26.34 8.88 10.33
N THR A 306 -25.57 7.92 9.82
CA THR A 306 -25.24 6.69 10.55
C THR A 306 -24.36 6.97 11.76
N MET A 307 -23.40 7.89 11.64
CA MET A 307 -22.53 8.32 12.75
C MET A 307 -23.30 9.17 13.76
N ASP A 308 -24.04 10.20 13.29
CA ASP A 308 -24.83 11.11 14.13
C ASP A 308 -25.84 10.36 15.01
N GLY A 309 -26.56 9.38 14.44
CA GLY A 309 -27.54 8.57 15.16
C GLY A 309 -26.96 7.66 16.25
N ARG A 310 -25.64 7.59 16.36
CA ARG A 310 -24.90 6.78 17.35
C ARG A 310 -24.08 7.62 18.33
N ILE A 311 -24.13 8.94 18.22
CA ILE A 311 -23.51 9.89 19.15
C ILE A 311 -24.59 10.50 20.01
N HIS A 312 -24.57 10.21 21.31
CA HIS A 312 -25.56 10.64 22.28
C HIS A 312 -25.37 12.10 22.71
N GLU A 313 -26.39 12.68 23.34
CA GLU A 313 -26.37 14.08 23.80
C GLU A 313 -25.31 14.35 24.90
N ASP A 314 -24.92 13.34 25.65
CA ASP A 314 -23.86 13.40 26.67
C ASP A 314 -22.45 13.24 26.10
N GLY A 315 -22.32 13.16 24.77
CA GLY A 315 -21.06 12.95 24.07
C GLY A 315 -20.53 11.51 24.09
N SER A 316 -21.25 10.59 24.68
CA SER A 316 -20.95 9.15 24.51
C SER A 316 -21.34 8.68 23.10
N GLU A 317 -20.75 7.54 22.66
CA GLU A 317 -21.09 6.96 21.37
C GLU A 317 -21.11 5.43 21.41
N ASN A 318 -21.86 4.82 20.49
CA ASN A 318 -21.98 3.38 20.34
C ASN A 318 -21.84 2.92 18.88
N LEU A 319 -20.83 3.44 18.16
CA LEU A 319 -20.63 3.16 16.74
C LEU A 319 -20.34 1.69 16.49
N ALA A 320 -19.43 1.08 17.26
CA ALA A 320 -19.08 -0.32 17.14
C ALA A 320 -18.51 -0.88 18.44
N ALA A 321 -18.70 -2.19 18.66
CA ALA A 321 -18.09 -2.89 19.79
C ALA A 321 -16.58 -3.08 19.59
N SER A 322 -16.14 -3.34 18.35
CA SER A 322 -14.72 -3.43 17.98
C SER A 322 -14.23 -2.09 17.45
N ARG A 323 -13.18 -1.56 18.05
CA ARG A 323 -12.52 -0.32 17.67
C ARG A 323 -11.15 -0.67 17.12
N PHE A 324 -10.87 -0.22 15.92
CA PHE A 324 -9.61 -0.51 15.24
C PHE A 324 -8.93 0.79 14.83
N LEU A 325 -7.68 0.95 15.22
CA LEU A 325 -6.76 1.94 14.66
C LEU A 325 -5.74 1.20 13.80
N ASP A 326 -4.83 0.46 14.43
CA ASP A 326 -3.86 -0.43 13.79
C ASP A 326 -3.59 -1.65 14.68
N TRP A 327 -2.80 -2.59 14.18
CA TRP A 327 -2.51 -3.82 14.92
C TRP A 327 -1.72 -3.59 16.21
N PRO A 328 -0.62 -2.79 16.21
CA PRO A 328 0.18 -2.56 17.42
C PRO A 328 -0.58 -1.89 18.56
N SER A 329 -1.59 -1.07 18.24
CA SER A 329 -2.39 -0.37 19.26
C SER A 329 -3.48 -1.22 19.88
N SER A 330 -3.90 -2.32 19.25
CA SER A 330 -5.05 -3.13 19.66
C SER A 330 -5.07 -3.58 21.13
N PRO A 331 -3.94 -3.83 21.82
CA PRO A 331 -3.91 -4.16 23.24
C PRO A 331 -4.20 -2.99 24.19
N TYR A 332 -4.22 -1.75 23.71
CA TYR A 332 -4.31 -0.53 24.53
C TYR A 332 -5.70 0.09 24.42
N GLU A 333 -6.71 -0.54 25.06
CA GLU A 333 -8.13 -0.21 24.88
C GLU A 333 -8.45 1.28 25.14
N ASP A 334 -7.96 1.87 26.23
CA ASP A 334 -8.22 3.28 26.59
C ASP A 334 -7.59 4.24 25.57
N GLY A 335 -6.35 3.99 25.14
CA GLY A 335 -5.70 4.77 24.10
C GLY A 335 -6.39 4.62 22.74
N VAL A 336 -6.80 3.40 22.38
CA VAL A 336 -7.60 3.16 21.17
C VAL A 336 -8.92 3.91 21.21
N GLU A 337 -9.61 3.95 22.34
CA GLU A 337 -10.85 4.74 22.52
C GLU A 337 -10.61 6.23 22.22
N ALA A 338 -9.53 6.81 22.77
CA ALA A 338 -9.19 8.20 22.54
C ALA A 338 -8.87 8.49 21.05
N GLY A 339 -8.04 7.65 20.44
CA GLY A 339 -7.67 7.77 19.02
C GLY A 339 -8.87 7.58 18.09
N TYR A 340 -9.72 6.62 18.36
CA TYR A 340 -10.95 6.37 17.60
C TYR A 340 -11.90 7.57 17.63
N ARG A 341 -12.10 8.19 18.79
CA ARG A 341 -12.93 9.40 18.94
C ARG A 341 -12.29 10.62 18.23
N ALA A 342 -10.98 10.71 18.25
CA ALA A 342 -10.27 11.74 17.50
C ALA A 342 -10.42 11.55 15.98
N LEU A 343 -10.33 10.33 15.48
CA LEU A 343 -10.60 10.00 14.07
C LEU A 343 -12.03 10.35 13.67
N LEU A 344 -13.02 10.03 14.53
CA LEU A 344 -14.43 10.39 14.33
C LEU A 344 -14.61 11.91 14.24
N THR A 345 -13.91 12.68 15.09
CA THR A 345 -13.91 14.15 15.06
C THR A 345 -13.42 14.66 13.72
N ILE A 346 -12.29 14.18 13.22
CA ILE A 346 -11.73 14.54 11.90
C ILE A 346 -12.74 14.18 10.79
N ALA A 347 -13.29 12.97 10.83
CA ALA A 347 -14.24 12.50 9.83
C ALA A 347 -15.50 13.37 9.75
N LEU A 348 -16.06 13.77 10.88
CA LEU A 348 -17.23 14.65 10.94
C LEU A 348 -16.92 16.06 10.42
N GLU A 349 -15.73 16.62 10.69
CA GLU A 349 -15.30 17.87 10.10
C GLU A 349 -15.16 17.79 8.59
N LYS A 350 -14.46 16.77 8.08
CA LYS A 350 -14.33 16.53 6.65
C LYS A 350 -15.68 16.27 5.99
N GLY A 351 -16.56 15.51 6.64
CA GLY A 351 -17.94 15.30 6.21
C GLY A 351 -18.73 16.60 6.07
N ALA A 352 -18.59 17.52 7.05
CA ALA A 352 -19.22 18.83 6.97
C ALA A 352 -18.71 19.67 5.79
N GLU A 353 -17.38 19.66 5.55
CA GLU A 353 -16.79 20.35 4.39
C GLU A 353 -17.29 19.75 3.07
N LEU A 354 -17.32 18.42 2.96
CA LEU A 354 -17.87 17.73 1.79
C LEU A 354 -19.33 18.14 1.53
N CYS A 355 -20.16 18.15 2.57
CA CYS A 355 -21.55 18.57 2.47
C CYS A 355 -21.70 20.03 2.00
N ARG A 356 -20.86 20.95 2.48
CA ARG A 356 -20.83 22.33 1.99
C ARG A 356 -20.48 22.41 0.49
N LEU A 357 -19.48 21.62 0.06
CA LEU A 357 -19.03 21.58 -1.33
C LEU A 357 -20.11 21.08 -2.29
N ILE A 358 -20.93 20.12 -1.85
CA ILE A 358 -22.01 19.54 -2.68
C ILE A 358 -23.38 20.24 -2.47
N GLY A 359 -23.44 21.27 -1.60
CA GLY A 359 -24.63 22.07 -1.36
C GLY A 359 -25.61 21.53 -0.31
N GLU A 360 -25.18 20.57 0.53
CA GLU A 360 -25.97 19.90 1.59
C GLU A 360 -25.74 20.59 2.95
N THR A 361 -26.22 21.84 3.09
CA THR A 361 -25.94 22.68 4.27
C THR A 361 -26.53 22.13 5.57
N GLU A 362 -27.68 21.46 5.50
CA GLU A 362 -28.31 20.83 6.66
C GLU A 362 -27.44 19.67 7.21
N HIS A 363 -26.93 18.80 6.33
CA HIS A 363 -26.03 17.71 6.73
C HIS A 363 -24.68 18.24 7.19
N ALA A 364 -24.19 19.35 6.63
CA ALA A 364 -23.01 20.01 7.16
C ALA A 364 -23.20 20.49 8.61
N ALA A 365 -24.35 21.10 8.92
CA ALA A 365 -24.68 21.52 10.28
C ALA A 365 -24.85 20.30 11.23
N LYS A 366 -25.49 19.22 10.76
CA LYS A 366 -25.65 17.97 11.50
C LYS A 366 -24.29 17.36 11.88
N ALA A 367 -23.37 17.23 10.93
CA ALA A 367 -22.03 16.71 11.17
C ALA A 367 -21.26 17.53 12.22
N LEU A 368 -21.33 18.87 12.15
CA LEU A 368 -20.70 19.74 13.15
C LEU A 368 -21.36 19.60 14.53
N ALA A 369 -22.69 19.50 14.60
CA ALA A 369 -23.39 19.31 15.85
C ALA A 369 -23.03 17.94 16.50
N ALA A 370 -22.90 16.89 15.71
CA ALA A 370 -22.43 15.59 16.16
C ALA A 370 -20.99 15.64 16.71
N ARG A 371 -20.08 16.33 15.99
CA ARG A 371 -18.72 16.60 16.45
C ARG A 371 -18.71 17.37 17.78
N ASP A 372 -19.50 18.41 17.90
CA ASP A 372 -19.53 19.25 19.08
C ASP A 372 -20.08 18.48 20.31
N ARG A 373 -21.06 17.57 20.12
CA ARG A 373 -21.48 16.64 21.18
C ARG A 373 -20.33 15.71 21.58
N LEU A 374 -19.65 15.10 20.60
CA LEU A 374 -18.51 14.19 20.84
C LEU A 374 -17.39 14.88 21.64
N ALA A 375 -17.11 16.17 21.37
CA ALA A 375 -16.06 16.95 22.03
C ALA A 375 -16.35 17.25 23.50
N GLN A 376 -17.57 17.04 24.01
CA GLN A 376 -17.89 17.22 25.45
C GLN A 376 -17.17 16.21 26.35
N THR A 377 -16.72 15.09 25.79
CA THR A 377 -16.01 14.05 26.53
C THR A 377 -14.70 13.70 25.82
N VAL A 378 -13.60 14.24 26.31
CA VAL A 378 -12.25 13.90 25.82
C VAL A 378 -11.73 12.71 26.63
N LYS A 379 -11.22 11.69 25.94
CA LYS A 379 -10.60 10.52 26.55
C LYS A 379 -9.08 10.69 26.61
N PRO A 380 -8.41 10.15 27.64
CA PRO A 380 -6.95 10.21 27.73
C PRO A 380 -6.32 9.29 26.66
N HIS A 381 -5.20 9.72 26.09
CA HIS A 381 -4.42 8.96 25.09
C HIS A 381 -3.65 7.78 25.69
N ASP A 382 -3.56 7.68 27.01
CA ASP A 382 -2.87 6.62 27.77
C ASP A 382 -1.45 6.29 27.27
N GLY A 383 -0.74 7.33 26.83
CA GLY A 383 0.63 7.19 26.27
C GLY A 383 0.70 6.57 24.87
N LEU A 384 -0.44 6.26 24.23
CA LEU A 384 -0.49 5.68 22.91
C LEU A 384 -0.21 6.74 21.84
N LYS A 385 0.86 6.54 21.04
CA LYS A 385 1.29 7.50 19.99
C LYS A 385 0.25 7.70 18.91
N GLN A 386 -0.45 6.63 18.49
CA GLN A 386 -1.54 6.67 17.53
C GLN A 386 -2.66 7.63 18.00
N ALA A 387 -3.05 7.50 19.26
CA ALA A 387 -4.07 8.33 19.86
C ALA A 387 -3.64 9.81 19.98
N ALA A 388 -2.47 10.06 20.53
CA ALA A 388 -1.94 11.42 20.70
C ALA A 388 -1.80 12.14 19.35
N ALA A 389 -1.33 11.44 18.31
CA ALA A 389 -1.22 11.98 16.96
C ALA A 389 -2.60 12.36 16.39
N LEU A 390 -3.58 11.46 16.45
CA LEU A 390 -4.94 11.75 16.00
C LEU A 390 -5.60 12.88 16.80
N MET A 391 -5.37 12.95 18.12
CA MET A 391 -5.89 14.04 18.96
C MET A 391 -5.28 15.39 18.55
N ALA A 392 -4.00 15.43 18.19
CA ALA A 392 -3.36 16.64 17.65
C ALA A 392 -3.99 17.03 16.30
N LEU A 393 -4.15 16.08 15.38
CA LEU A 393 -4.75 16.30 14.07
C LEU A 393 -6.22 16.74 14.16
N ALA A 394 -6.95 16.25 15.15
CA ALA A 394 -8.33 16.62 15.44
C ALA A 394 -8.47 17.97 16.19
N GLY A 395 -7.37 18.60 16.61
CA GLY A 395 -7.40 19.81 17.42
C GLY A 395 -7.92 19.61 18.85
N LEU A 396 -7.99 18.37 19.33
CA LEU A 396 -8.41 18.00 20.70
C LEU A 396 -7.25 18.13 21.71
N MET A 397 -6.01 18.21 21.22
CA MET A 397 -4.80 18.41 21.99
C MET A 397 -3.85 19.32 21.20
N PRO A 398 -3.14 20.28 21.81
CA PRO A 398 -2.10 21.03 21.11
C PRO A 398 -1.04 20.10 20.52
N ALA A 399 -0.68 20.28 19.24
CA ALA A 399 0.30 19.42 18.57
C ALA A 399 1.66 19.42 19.29
N GLN A 400 2.09 20.58 19.79
CA GLN A 400 3.33 20.69 20.58
C GLN A 400 3.28 19.77 21.82
N GLN A 401 2.18 19.80 22.57
CA GLN A 401 1.99 18.98 23.76
C GLN A 401 1.96 17.48 23.39
N ALA A 402 1.21 17.10 22.35
CA ALA A 402 1.14 15.71 21.87
C ALA A 402 2.54 15.17 21.51
N CYS A 403 3.36 16.00 20.89
CA CYS A 403 4.72 15.62 20.50
C CYS A 403 5.65 15.51 21.70
N GLU A 404 5.69 16.52 22.59
CA GLU A 404 6.58 16.55 23.75
C GLU A 404 6.28 15.44 24.77
N GLU A 405 4.99 15.14 24.99
CA GLU A 405 4.57 14.18 26.01
C GLU A 405 4.53 12.73 25.49
N VAL A 406 4.30 12.51 24.17
CA VAL A 406 4.01 11.17 23.65
C VAL A 406 4.71 10.87 22.31
N VAL A 407 4.40 11.62 21.23
CA VAL A 407 4.74 11.18 19.87
C VAL A 407 6.24 11.14 19.61
N ALA A 408 7.00 12.15 20.09
CA ALA A 408 8.44 12.23 19.93
C ALA A 408 9.21 11.42 20.99
N VAL A 409 8.56 11.02 22.08
CA VAL A 409 9.22 10.30 23.19
C VAL A 409 9.76 8.97 22.68
N ASP A 410 11.01 8.63 23.05
CA ASP A 410 11.72 7.42 22.62
C ASP A 410 11.85 7.26 21.09
N GLY A 411 11.74 8.36 20.32
CA GLY A 411 11.94 8.36 18.87
C GLY A 411 11.03 7.37 18.13
N PRO A 412 11.60 6.45 17.32
CA PRO A 412 10.82 5.52 16.50
C PRO A 412 10.10 4.42 17.28
N LYS A 413 10.39 4.22 18.56
CA LYS A 413 9.72 3.21 19.37
C LYS A 413 8.24 3.50 19.49
N GLY A 414 7.39 2.49 19.23
CA GLY A 414 5.94 2.63 19.21
C GLY A 414 5.37 3.25 17.92
N PHE A 415 6.22 3.53 16.93
CA PHE A 415 5.74 3.79 15.57
C PHE A 415 5.19 2.51 14.95
N SER A 416 4.24 2.68 14.04
CA SER A 416 3.69 1.61 13.21
C SER A 416 3.77 2.01 11.73
N THR A 417 3.70 1.05 10.85
CA THR A 417 3.78 1.28 9.41
C THR A 417 2.58 2.06 8.88
N PHE A 418 1.38 1.83 9.42
CA PHE A 418 0.16 2.54 9.06
C PHE A 418 0.07 3.91 9.76
N TYR A 419 -0.10 3.92 11.07
CA TYR A 419 -0.32 5.17 11.82
C TYR A 419 0.94 6.04 11.96
N GLY A 420 2.10 5.50 11.64
CA GLY A 420 3.33 6.28 11.55
C GLY A 420 3.21 7.49 10.62
N TYR A 421 2.41 7.40 9.54
CA TYR A 421 2.10 8.54 8.68
C TYR A 421 1.46 9.69 9.47
N TYR A 422 0.44 9.41 10.28
CA TYR A 422 -0.26 10.42 11.08
C TYR A 422 0.59 10.94 12.25
N MET A 423 1.46 10.11 12.79
CA MET A 423 2.44 10.54 13.79
C MET A 423 3.46 11.53 13.18
N LEU A 424 3.91 11.28 11.94
CA LEU A 424 4.75 12.22 11.20
C LEU A 424 4.00 13.53 10.88
N GLU A 425 2.71 13.48 10.56
CA GLU A 425 1.87 14.68 10.37
C GLU A 425 1.73 15.48 11.67
N ALA A 426 1.54 14.82 12.82
CA ALA A 426 1.49 15.50 14.12
C ALA A 426 2.82 16.17 14.46
N LEU A 427 3.97 15.52 14.20
CA LEU A 427 5.29 16.11 14.33
C LEU A 427 5.47 17.34 13.44
N ALA A 428 5.00 17.28 12.19
CA ALA A 428 5.03 18.41 11.27
C ALA A 428 4.15 19.57 11.76
N MET A 429 2.97 19.30 12.34
CA MET A 429 2.12 20.31 12.96
C MET A 429 2.78 21.00 14.16
N ALA A 430 3.59 20.27 14.93
CA ALA A 430 4.36 20.81 16.04
C ALA A 430 5.63 21.56 15.59
N GLY A 431 6.00 21.48 14.30
CA GLY A 431 7.25 22.05 13.79
C GLY A 431 8.48 21.15 13.97
N GLU A 432 8.28 19.91 14.43
CA GLU A 432 9.32 18.92 14.76
C GLU A 432 9.80 18.15 13.51
N TYR A 433 10.14 18.89 12.44
CA TYR A 433 10.53 18.31 11.15
C TYR A 433 11.82 17.50 11.20
N GLN A 434 12.80 17.94 12.03
CA GLN A 434 14.05 17.17 12.18
C GLN A 434 13.78 15.82 12.85
N THR A 435 13.01 15.84 13.93
CA THR A 435 12.59 14.62 14.64
C THR A 435 11.87 13.65 13.69
N ALA A 436 10.98 14.18 12.84
CA ALA A 436 10.28 13.37 11.83
C ALA A 436 11.25 12.75 10.81
N LEU A 437 12.22 13.51 10.28
CA LEU A 437 13.25 13.00 9.36
C LEU A 437 14.10 11.89 10.01
N ASP A 438 14.48 12.08 11.26
CA ASP A 438 15.29 11.10 12.00
C ASP A 438 14.50 9.80 12.25
N ILE A 439 13.21 9.90 12.53
CA ILE A 439 12.33 8.74 12.68
C ILE A 439 12.15 8.03 11.34
N ILE A 440 11.93 8.75 10.24
CA ILE A 440 11.83 8.15 8.89
C ILE A 440 13.09 7.35 8.56
N ARG A 441 14.28 7.93 8.79
CA ARG A 441 15.57 7.26 8.57
C ARG A 441 15.72 5.99 9.38
N GLN A 442 15.28 6.01 10.65
CA GLN A 442 15.43 4.87 11.56
C GLN A 442 14.37 3.80 11.31
N PHE A 443 13.10 4.17 11.27
CA PHE A 443 12.00 3.22 11.21
C PHE A 443 11.86 2.60 9.82
N TRP A 444 11.56 3.40 8.78
CA TRP A 444 11.45 2.89 7.41
C TRP A 444 12.81 2.46 6.84
N GLY A 445 13.86 3.20 7.16
CA GLY A 445 15.21 2.78 6.82
C GLY A 445 15.62 1.49 7.49
N GLY A 446 15.11 1.16 8.69
CA GLY A 446 15.31 -0.12 9.35
C GLY A 446 14.80 -1.31 8.53
N MET A 447 13.66 -1.16 7.85
CA MET A 447 13.18 -2.17 6.89
C MET A 447 14.15 -2.34 5.71
N LEU A 448 14.69 -1.23 5.16
CA LEU A 448 15.70 -1.30 4.09
C LEU A 448 16.98 -2.02 4.56
N ASP A 449 17.43 -1.78 5.77
CA ASP A 449 18.58 -2.47 6.36
C ASP A 449 18.36 -3.98 6.48
N MET A 450 17.11 -4.39 6.68
CA MET A 450 16.71 -5.80 6.70
C MET A 450 16.39 -6.37 5.30
N GLY A 451 16.71 -5.64 4.23
CA GLY A 451 16.61 -6.10 2.86
C GLY A 451 15.29 -5.76 2.16
N ALA A 452 14.43 -4.95 2.75
CA ALA A 452 13.17 -4.54 2.14
C ALA A 452 13.37 -3.82 0.79
N THR A 453 12.51 -4.14 -0.17
CA THR A 453 12.38 -3.46 -1.46
C THR A 453 10.95 -2.98 -1.70
N SER A 454 10.08 -3.23 -0.74
CA SER A 454 8.73 -2.71 -0.53
C SER A 454 8.52 -2.55 0.98
N PHE A 455 7.56 -1.74 1.41
CA PHE A 455 7.30 -1.56 2.83
C PHE A 455 6.28 -2.57 3.35
N TRP A 456 6.52 -3.00 4.58
CA TRP A 456 5.87 -4.14 5.23
C TRP A 456 4.58 -3.73 5.93
N GLU A 457 3.67 -4.67 6.05
CA GLU A 457 2.40 -4.50 6.75
C GLU A 457 2.59 -4.06 8.20
N ASP A 458 3.57 -4.66 8.86
CA ASP A 458 3.95 -4.31 10.21
C ASP A 458 5.46 -4.37 10.39
N PHE A 459 5.98 -3.58 11.32
CA PHE A 459 7.39 -3.54 11.64
C PHE A 459 7.61 -2.92 13.02
N ASN A 460 8.56 -3.49 13.74
CA ASN A 460 9.10 -2.89 14.96
C ASN A 460 10.63 -2.89 14.87
N LEU A 461 11.25 -1.73 15.11
CA LEU A 461 12.69 -1.61 15.01
C LEU A 461 13.45 -2.55 15.97
N ASP A 462 12.85 -2.91 17.11
CA ASP A 462 13.42 -3.87 18.05
C ASP A 462 13.61 -5.27 17.47
N TRP A 463 12.84 -5.66 16.46
CA TRP A 463 12.97 -6.96 15.79
C TRP A 463 14.31 -7.13 15.07
N THR A 464 14.93 -6.03 14.66
CA THR A 464 16.22 -6.06 13.93
C THR A 464 17.42 -6.47 14.79
N ARG A 465 17.29 -6.48 16.13
CA ARG A 465 18.43 -6.65 17.05
C ARG A 465 19.17 -7.97 16.90
N ASN A 466 18.46 -9.05 16.62
CA ASN A 466 19.03 -10.39 16.46
C ASN A 466 18.59 -11.08 15.16
N ALA A 467 17.85 -10.40 14.28
CA ALA A 467 17.30 -11.01 13.09
C ALA A 467 18.32 -11.10 11.94
N PHE A 468 18.12 -12.08 11.05
CA PHE A 468 18.76 -12.09 9.75
C PHE A 468 17.85 -11.42 8.71
N ARG A 469 18.46 -10.97 7.61
CA ARG A 469 17.78 -10.23 6.55
C ARG A 469 16.87 -11.15 5.73
N ILE A 470 15.81 -10.55 5.13
CA ILE A 470 14.88 -11.29 4.27
C ILE A 470 15.54 -11.89 3.01
N ASP A 471 16.68 -11.35 2.58
CA ASP A 471 17.41 -11.76 1.37
C ASP A 471 18.62 -12.68 1.66
N GLU A 472 18.69 -13.23 2.85
CA GLU A 472 19.70 -14.18 3.30
C GLU A 472 19.08 -15.55 3.63
N MET A 473 19.90 -16.60 3.53
CA MET A 473 19.51 -17.91 4.04
C MET A 473 19.33 -17.86 5.56
N PRO A 474 18.39 -18.64 6.13
CA PRO A 474 18.22 -18.73 7.58
C PRO A 474 19.54 -18.97 8.31
N VAL A 475 19.82 -18.16 9.32
CA VAL A 475 21.08 -18.19 10.09
C VAL A 475 20.81 -18.84 11.45
N PRO A 476 21.47 -19.97 11.79
CA PRO A 476 21.28 -20.59 13.09
C PRO A 476 21.55 -19.64 14.27
N GLY A 477 20.60 -19.57 15.21
CA GLY A 477 20.70 -18.72 16.41
C GLY A 477 20.30 -17.27 16.21
N LYS A 478 19.81 -16.90 15.02
CA LYS A 478 19.16 -15.62 14.75
C LYS A 478 17.69 -15.81 14.48
N ASP A 479 16.94 -14.77 14.76
CA ASP A 479 15.50 -14.70 14.50
C ASP A 479 15.24 -14.45 13.00
N ASP A 480 14.16 -15.02 12.48
CA ASP A 480 13.65 -14.70 11.15
C ASP A 480 12.82 -13.44 11.22
N ILE A 481 13.32 -12.35 10.62
CA ILE A 481 12.62 -11.05 10.63
C ILE A 481 11.21 -11.13 10.03
N HIS A 482 10.97 -12.07 9.12
CA HIS A 482 9.68 -12.26 8.46
C HIS A 482 8.78 -13.26 9.20
N GLY A 483 9.35 -14.39 9.65
CA GLY A 483 8.60 -15.52 10.16
C GLY A 483 8.34 -15.52 11.66
N ASP A 484 9.19 -14.86 12.48
CA ASP A 484 9.15 -14.97 13.94
C ASP A 484 8.46 -13.80 14.64
N PHE A 485 8.02 -12.77 13.89
CA PHE A 485 7.44 -11.55 14.46
C PHE A 485 6.06 -11.23 13.88
N GLY A 486 5.32 -10.33 14.55
CA GLY A 486 4.01 -9.87 14.11
C GLY A 486 2.85 -10.82 14.43
N ASP A 487 3.03 -11.77 15.34
CA ASP A 487 2.05 -12.81 15.69
C ASP A 487 0.75 -12.26 16.32
N TYR A 488 0.74 -11.01 16.77
CA TYR A 488 -0.46 -10.30 17.22
C TYR A 488 -1.38 -9.89 16.06
N CYS A 489 -0.85 -9.76 14.84
CA CYS A 489 -1.66 -9.56 13.64
C CYS A 489 -1.74 -10.84 12.80
N TYR A 490 -0.62 -11.41 12.42
CA TYR A 490 -0.56 -12.64 11.64
C TYR A 490 0.64 -13.49 12.03
N ARG A 491 0.43 -14.80 12.09
CA ARG A 491 1.48 -15.74 12.44
C ARG A 491 2.36 -16.05 11.25
N SER A 492 3.68 -16.16 11.52
CA SER A 492 4.67 -16.62 10.57
C SER A 492 4.63 -15.85 9.24
N PHE A 493 4.90 -16.50 8.14
CA PHE A 493 4.97 -15.90 6.80
C PHE A 493 3.63 -15.40 6.23
N ARG A 494 2.56 -15.35 7.02
CA ARG A 494 1.34 -14.60 6.65
C ARG A 494 1.55 -13.11 6.65
N HIS A 495 2.49 -12.60 7.42
CA HIS A 495 2.90 -11.22 7.39
C HIS A 495 3.27 -10.80 5.95
N SER A 496 2.66 -9.73 5.44
CA SER A 496 2.94 -9.23 4.10
C SER A 496 4.12 -8.26 4.12
N LEU A 497 5.07 -8.48 3.22
CA LEU A 497 6.22 -7.58 3.06
C LEU A 497 6.01 -6.52 1.96
N CYS A 498 4.80 -6.44 1.40
CA CYS A 498 4.39 -5.37 0.50
C CYS A 498 2.96 -4.94 0.82
N HIS A 499 2.82 -3.86 1.61
CA HIS A 499 1.53 -3.38 2.08
C HIS A 499 1.41 -1.87 1.91
N GLY A 500 0.36 -1.45 1.20
CA GLY A 500 0.23 -0.07 0.71
C GLY A 500 0.17 0.98 1.80
N TRP A 501 -0.48 0.68 2.94
CA TRP A 501 -0.59 1.64 4.05
C TRP A 501 0.76 2.09 4.63
N ALA A 502 1.84 1.32 4.39
CA ALA A 502 3.18 1.64 4.90
C ALA A 502 3.93 2.71 4.07
N SER A 503 3.34 3.16 2.96
CA SER A 503 3.98 4.12 2.04
C SER A 503 3.99 5.58 2.52
N GLY A 504 3.49 5.87 3.72
CA GLY A 504 3.32 7.21 4.29
C GLY A 504 4.52 8.17 4.18
N PRO A 505 5.79 7.76 4.31
CA PRO A 505 6.94 8.66 4.12
C PRO A 505 7.03 9.29 2.73
N THR A 506 6.58 8.60 1.69
CA THR A 506 6.62 9.10 0.31
C THR A 506 5.82 10.40 0.13
N PRO A 507 4.52 10.47 0.44
CA PRO A 507 3.80 11.73 0.40
C PRO A 507 4.29 12.72 1.45
N TRP A 508 4.70 12.27 2.64
CA TRP A 508 5.18 13.17 3.69
C TRP A 508 6.43 13.95 3.25
N LEU A 509 7.42 13.28 2.64
CA LEU A 509 8.62 13.93 2.10
C LEU A 509 8.27 14.95 1.00
N SER A 510 7.32 14.62 0.12
CA SER A 510 6.84 15.53 -0.92
C SER A 510 6.08 16.73 -0.33
N HIS A 511 5.26 16.52 0.69
CA HIS A 511 4.43 17.58 1.30
C HIS A 511 5.23 18.49 2.23
N HIS A 512 6.22 17.97 2.94
CA HIS A 512 6.92 18.75 3.97
C HIS A 512 8.35 19.13 3.59
N VAL A 513 9.11 18.25 2.92
CA VAL A 513 10.49 18.56 2.53
C VAL A 513 10.52 19.37 1.24
N LEU A 514 9.82 18.97 0.16
CA LEU A 514 9.60 19.83 -0.99
C LEU A 514 8.62 20.97 -0.67
N GLY A 515 7.78 20.77 0.34
CA GLY A 515 6.87 21.78 0.88
C GLY A 515 5.60 22.00 0.05
N VAL A 516 5.07 21.00 -0.60
CA VAL A 516 3.86 21.14 -1.44
C VAL A 516 2.60 21.01 -0.59
N LYS A 517 1.85 22.10 -0.42
CA LYS A 517 0.56 22.11 0.29
C LYS A 517 -0.55 22.57 -0.63
N VAL A 518 -1.52 21.70 -0.90
CA VAL A 518 -2.69 22.02 -1.73
C VAL A 518 -3.69 22.81 -0.90
N LEU A 519 -4.01 24.03 -1.34
CA LEU A 519 -4.92 24.96 -0.63
C LEU A 519 -6.29 25.11 -1.29
N GLU A 520 -6.43 24.74 -2.57
CA GLU A 520 -7.71 24.80 -3.29
C GLU A 520 -7.91 23.54 -4.15
N PRO A 521 -9.15 23.07 -4.27
CA PRO A 521 -9.48 21.88 -5.02
C PRO A 521 -8.89 21.86 -6.43
N GLY A 522 -8.40 20.68 -6.85
CA GLY A 522 -7.74 20.47 -8.14
C GLY A 522 -6.38 21.13 -8.23
N CYS A 523 -5.71 21.28 -7.09
CA CYS A 523 -4.39 21.92 -6.99
C CYS A 523 -4.37 23.34 -7.60
N ARG A 524 -5.50 24.06 -7.63
CA ARG A 524 -5.58 25.41 -8.24
C ARG A 524 -4.72 26.43 -7.51
N ARG A 525 -4.53 26.25 -6.21
CA ARG A 525 -3.60 27.03 -5.41
C ARG A 525 -2.72 26.10 -4.56
N ILE A 526 -1.42 26.30 -4.68
CA ILE A 526 -0.41 25.56 -3.92
C ILE A 526 0.44 26.55 -3.13
N LEU A 527 0.67 26.22 -1.87
CA LEU A 527 1.64 26.88 -1.01
C LEU A 527 2.93 26.06 -1.02
N ILE A 528 4.06 26.72 -1.25
CA ILE A 528 5.40 26.15 -1.09
C ILE A 528 5.93 26.52 0.29
N ASP A 529 6.00 25.51 1.15
CA ASP A 529 6.38 25.62 2.56
C ASP A 529 7.36 24.51 2.96
N PRO A 530 8.62 24.57 2.46
CA PRO A 530 9.60 23.51 2.63
C PRO A 530 10.31 23.57 3.99
N HIS A 531 10.53 22.39 4.54
CA HIS A 531 11.23 22.19 5.82
C HIS A 531 12.36 21.16 5.64
N LEU A 532 13.58 21.66 5.43
CA LEU A 532 14.73 20.85 5.08
C LEU A 532 15.38 20.15 6.29
N GLY A 533 15.06 20.54 7.54
CA GLY A 533 15.77 19.99 8.70
C GLY A 533 17.30 20.11 8.52
N ASP A 534 18.02 19.00 8.60
CA ASP A 534 19.47 18.92 8.36
C ASP A 534 19.87 18.81 6.88
N LEU A 535 18.91 18.57 5.97
CA LEU A 535 19.18 18.47 4.54
C LEU A 535 19.73 19.78 3.97
N GLU A 536 20.65 19.69 3.02
CA GLU A 536 21.20 20.84 2.30
C GLU A 536 20.26 21.31 1.19
N TRP A 537 19.67 20.37 0.47
CA TRP A 537 18.75 20.60 -0.64
C TRP A 537 17.77 19.45 -0.78
N ALA A 538 16.66 19.72 -1.45
CA ALA A 538 15.75 18.73 -2.01
C ALA A 538 15.20 19.23 -3.33
N GLU A 539 14.89 18.31 -4.24
CA GLU A 539 14.26 18.60 -5.51
C GLU A 539 13.30 17.48 -5.94
N GLY A 540 12.38 17.82 -6.79
CA GLY A 540 11.43 16.85 -7.31
C GLY A 540 10.34 17.48 -8.16
N THR A 541 9.40 16.66 -8.54
CA THR A 541 8.18 17.06 -9.24
C THR A 541 6.96 16.65 -8.44
N TYR A 542 5.91 17.46 -8.51
CA TYR A 542 4.62 17.16 -7.91
C TYR A 542 3.54 17.24 -9.01
N PRO A 543 2.78 16.15 -9.23
CA PRO A 543 1.76 16.11 -10.25
C PRO A 543 0.50 16.88 -9.82
N THR A 544 -0.09 17.60 -10.78
CA THR A 544 -1.39 18.25 -10.62
C THR A 544 -2.29 17.96 -11.81
N PRO A 545 -3.61 18.13 -11.71
CA PRO A 545 -4.51 18.00 -12.86
C PRO A 545 -4.22 18.96 -14.03
N LYS A 546 -3.33 19.93 -13.83
CA LYS A 546 -2.93 20.94 -14.81
C LYS A 546 -1.53 20.75 -15.36
N GLY A 547 -0.83 19.68 -14.92
CA GLY A 547 0.56 19.36 -15.25
C GLY A 547 1.47 19.41 -14.03
N ASN A 548 2.68 18.93 -14.20
CA ASN A 548 3.64 18.78 -13.11
C ASN A 548 4.25 20.11 -12.69
N ILE A 549 4.55 20.26 -11.41
CA ILE A 549 5.31 21.36 -10.83
C ILE A 549 6.69 20.83 -10.45
N SER A 550 7.75 21.38 -11.05
CA SER A 550 9.11 21.09 -10.63
C SER A 550 9.53 22.04 -9.51
N ILE A 551 10.14 21.51 -8.48
CA ILE A 551 10.53 22.22 -7.27
C ILE A 551 11.96 21.84 -6.92
N ARG A 552 12.79 22.85 -6.64
CA ARG A 552 14.09 22.66 -5.99
C ARG A 552 14.20 23.62 -4.82
N VAL A 553 14.48 23.09 -3.67
CA VAL A 553 14.66 23.86 -2.43
C VAL A 553 16.09 23.68 -1.91
N GLU A 554 16.70 24.75 -1.43
CA GLU A 554 18.06 24.73 -0.91
C GLU A 554 18.23 25.74 0.23
N LYS A 555 19.12 25.43 1.17
CA LYS A 555 19.55 26.40 2.20
C LYS A 555 20.42 27.45 1.55
N GLY A 556 19.97 28.71 1.62
CA GLY A 556 20.75 29.85 1.17
C GLY A 556 21.73 30.36 2.22
N ARG A 557 22.62 31.26 1.82
CA ARG A 557 23.46 32.01 2.76
C ARG A 557 22.55 32.73 3.77
N ASN A 558 22.81 32.66 5.06
CA ASN A 558 22.01 33.21 6.15
C ASN A 558 20.78 32.35 6.59
N GLY A 559 20.75 31.05 6.29
CA GLY A 559 19.70 30.14 6.76
C GLY A 559 18.32 30.30 6.09
N LYS A 560 18.19 31.20 5.10
CA LYS A 560 16.95 31.36 4.35
C LYS A 560 16.79 30.24 3.32
N VAL A 561 15.59 29.67 3.22
CA VAL A 561 15.28 28.68 2.20
C VAL A 561 14.95 29.40 0.87
N ILE A 562 15.58 28.94 -0.20
CA ILE A 562 15.33 29.37 -1.57
C ILE A 562 14.60 28.26 -2.29
N ALA A 563 13.39 28.53 -2.78
CA ALA A 563 12.65 27.59 -3.63
C ALA A 563 12.67 28.08 -5.09
N ARG A 564 13.17 27.21 -5.98
CA ARG A 564 12.99 27.38 -7.44
C ARG A 564 11.82 26.54 -7.87
N VAL A 565 10.83 27.16 -8.51
CA VAL A 565 9.56 26.49 -8.83
C VAL A 565 9.18 26.80 -10.27
N SER A 566 8.83 25.75 -11.04
CA SER A 566 8.31 25.89 -12.39
C SER A 566 6.90 26.50 -12.38
N ARG A 567 6.52 27.14 -13.51
CA ARG A 567 5.16 27.64 -13.68
C ARG A 567 4.31 26.59 -14.41
N THR A 568 3.18 26.25 -13.82
CA THR A 568 2.15 25.44 -14.46
C THR A 568 0.91 26.30 -14.71
N ARG A 569 0.44 26.34 -15.96
CA ARG A 569 -0.73 27.15 -16.32
C ARG A 569 -1.97 26.67 -15.55
N GLY A 570 -2.65 27.59 -14.87
CA GLY A 570 -3.86 27.28 -14.09
C GLY A 570 -3.58 26.86 -12.65
N VAL A 571 -2.31 26.88 -12.21
CA VAL A 571 -1.93 26.69 -10.80
C VAL A 571 -1.34 27.99 -10.25
N ARG A 572 -1.94 28.50 -9.18
CA ARG A 572 -1.42 29.66 -8.44
C ARG A 572 -0.46 29.18 -7.36
N ILE A 573 0.81 29.54 -7.49
CA ILE A 573 1.85 29.17 -6.52
C ILE A 573 2.11 30.37 -5.60
N THR A 574 2.11 30.11 -4.29
CA THR A 574 2.46 31.04 -3.21
C THR A 574 3.56 30.43 -2.34
N ALA A 575 4.24 31.24 -1.53
CA ALA A 575 5.23 30.76 -0.58
C ALA A 575 4.88 31.17 0.83
N CYS A 576 5.31 30.39 1.80
CA CYS A 576 5.25 30.76 3.21
C CYS A 576 6.22 31.91 3.53
N LYS A 577 6.06 32.51 4.71
CA LYS A 577 6.93 33.57 5.19
C LYS A 577 8.36 33.05 5.36
N GLY A 578 9.34 33.71 4.76
CA GLY A 578 10.75 33.35 4.84
C GLY A 578 11.28 32.54 3.66
N VAL A 579 10.40 32.01 2.80
CA VAL A 579 10.78 31.31 1.56
C VAL A 579 10.78 32.29 0.38
N LYS A 580 11.89 32.32 -0.37
CA LYS A 580 12.02 33.14 -1.57
C LYS A 580 11.79 32.26 -2.81
N ILE A 581 10.67 32.49 -3.51
CA ILE A 581 10.44 31.81 -4.81
C ILE A 581 11.27 32.49 -5.90
N LYS A 582 12.02 31.66 -6.64
CA LYS A 582 12.60 31.98 -7.93
C LYS A 582 11.91 31.12 -8.99
N LYS A 583 11.75 31.67 -10.20
CA LYS A 583 11.24 30.91 -11.34
C LYS A 583 12.35 30.05 -11.94
N ILE A 584 12.00 28.82 -12.32
CA ILE A 584 12.79 27.97 -13.22
C ILE A 584 12.42 28.34 -14.66
#